data_c3981f38259b026105cdeb0e4a1b7b72
#
_entry.id   c3981f38259b026105cdeb0e4a1b7b72
#
_cell.length_a   1.000
_cell.length_b   1.000
_cell.length_c   1.000
_cell.angle_alpha   90.00
_cell.angle_beta   90.00
_cell.angle_gamma   90.00
#
_symmetry.space_group_name_H-M   'P 1'
#
loop_
_entity.id
_entity.type
_entity.pdbx_description
1 polymer ?
#
loop_
_entity_poly.entity_id
_entity_poly.type
_entity_poly.pdbx_seq_one_letter_code
_entity_poly.pdbx_strand_id
1 'polypeptide(L)'
;KLSSKKSDAFRVDHIGFLFQQFNLIPYLNLIEHVLLPCRFSKLRYQNAGNTESSLKDEACRLLNLLGLEPDKFSHLATQKLSVGQQQRVAAARALIGNPKLILADEPTSALDPENRLAFLRLIFRECLKNQTTLIMVSHDTSLSAQFDQVINLGVLYRVNEP
;
A
#
# COMPACT_ATOMS: atom_id res chain seq x y z
N LYS A 1 -11.55 -2.37 25.42
CA LYS A 1 -11.97 -2.19 24.00
C LYS A 1 -11.89 -0.73 23.63
N LEU A 2 -11.34 -0.41 22.46
CA LEU A 2 -11.41 0.95 21.91
C LEU A 2 -12.85 1.25 21.45
N SER A 3 -13.28 2.53 21.57
CA SER A 3 -14.52 2.96 20.91
C SER A 3 -14.32 2.92 19.38
N SER A 4 -15.43 2.85 18.60
CA SER A 4 -15.38 2.83 17.13
C SER A 4 -14.51 3.97 16.59
N LYS A 5 -14.75 5.21 17.03
CA LYS A 5 -13.98 6.40 16.62
C LYS A 5 -12.48 6.28 16.92
N LYS A 6 -12.10 5.72 18.08
CA LYS A 6 -10.68 5.48 18.43
C LYS A 6 -10.08 4.37 17.58
N SER A 7 -10.84 3.33 17.25
CA SER A 7 -10.41 2.25 16.37
C SER A 7 -10.17 2.74 14.95
N ASP A 8 -11.05 3.61 14.44
CA ASP A 8 -10.89 4.21 13.11
C ASP A 8 -9.67 5.12 13.04
N ALA A 9 -9.48 5.99 14.04
CA ALA A 9 -8.30 6.83 14.14
C ALA A 9 -7.01 5.98 14.18
N PHE A 10 -6.98 4.94 15.00
CA PHE A 10 -5.83 4.03 15.08
C PHE A 10 -5.52 3.37 13.73
N ARG A 11 -6.55 2.88 13.02
CA ARG A 11 -6.37 2.29 11.69
C ARG A 11 -5.77 3.26 10.71
N VAL A 12 -6.33 4.46 10.63
CA VAL A 12 -5.85 5.50 9.70
C VAL A 12 -4.41 5.92 10.03
N ASP A 13 -4.06 6.03 11.32
CA ASP A 13 -2.73 6.45 11.75
C ASP A 13 -1.65 5.38 11.48
N HIS A 14 -1.97 4.11 11.69
CA HIS A 14 -0.94 3.07 11.77
C HIS A 14 -1.01 2.01 10.68
N ILE A 15 -2.10 1.89 9.93
CA ILE A 15 -2.28 0.81 8.95
C ILE A 15 -2.42 1.37 7.54
N GLY A 16 -1.55 0.92 6.63
CA GLY A 16 -1.71 1.07 5.19
C GLY A 16 -2.43 -0.15 4.62
N PHE A 17 -3.41 0.08 3.75
CA PHE A 17 -4.14 -1.01 3.08
C PHE A 17 -3.84 -1.04 1.60
N LEU A 18 -3.50 -2.22 1.09
CA LEU A 18 -3.34 -2.50 -0.33
C LEU A 18 -4.29 -3.63 -0.73
N PHE A 19 -5.41 -3.26 -1.31
CA PHE A 19 -6.50 -4.17 -1.68
C PHE A 19 -6.28 -4.76 -3.07
N GLN A 20 -6.82 -5.95 -3.32
CA GLN A 20 -6.81 -6.63 -4.62
C GLN A 20 -7.43 -5.76 -5.73
N GLN A 21 -8.53 -5.06 -5.46
CA GLN A 21 -9.21 -4.16 -6.41
C GLN A 21 -8.73 -2.71 -6.31
N PHE A 22 -7.60 -2.43 -5.63
CA PHE A 22 -6.95 -1.13 -5.43
C PHE A 22 -7.81 -0.08 -4.72
N ASN A 23 -9.12 -0.10 -4.81
CA ASN A 23 -10.09 0.83 -4.21
C ASN A 23 -9.69 2.30 -4.44
N LEU A 24 -9.45 2.63 -5.72
CA LEU A 24 -9.17 3.99 -6.13
C LEU A 24 -10.46 4.75 -6.43
N ILE A 25 -10.51 6.01 -6.01
CA ILE A 25 -11.61 6.92 -6.28
C ILE A 25 -11.47 7.46 -7.71
N PRO A 26 -12.42 7.22 -8.61
CA PRO A 26 -12.23 7.37 -10.06
C PRO A 26 -11.85 8.78 -10.53
N TYR A 27 -12.30 9.81 -9.81
CA TYR A 27 -12.15 11.22 -10.18
C TYR A 27 -10.95 11.92 -9.55
N LEU A 28 -10.26 11.28 -8.59
CA LEU A 28 -9.04 11.83 -8.04
C LEU A 28 -7.85 11.54 -8.97
N ASN A 29 -6.91 12.50 -9.04
CA ASN A 29 -5.63 12.25 -9.68
C ASN A 29 -4.70 11.43 -8.77
N LEU A 30 -3.57 11.01 -9.31
CA LEU A 30 -2.66 10.11 -8.59
C LEU A 30 -2.05 10.73 -7.32
N ILE A 31 -1.71 12.01 -7.31
CA ILE A 31 -1.16 12.70 -6.13
C ILE A 31 -2.22 12.83 -5.04
N GLU A 32 -3.44 13.23 -5.40
CA GLU A 32 -4.55 13.31 -4.46
C GLU A 32 -4.84 11.96 -3.80
N HIS A 33 -4.74 10.87 -4.59
CA HIS A 33 -4.90 9.51 -4.08
C HIS A 33 -3.84 9.13 -3.07
N VAL A 34 -2.58 9.39 -3.41
CA VAL A 34 -1.46 9.07 -2.50
C VAL A 34 -1.59 9.85 -1.21
N LEU A 35 -1.98 11.12 -1.26
CA LEU A 35 -2.11 11.99 -0.09
C LEU A 35 -3.39 11.75 0.73
N LEU A 36 -4.32 10.94 0.25
CA LEU A 36 -5.61 10.73 0.92
C LEU A 36 -5.48 10.33 2.41
N PRO A 37 -4.61 9.40 2.82
CA PRO A 37 -4.43 9.07 4.25
C PRO A 37 -3.97 10.26 5.10
N CYS A 38 -3.15 11.14 4.55
CA CYS A 38 -2.65 12.32 5.27
C CYS A 38 -3.75 13.35 5.55
N ARG A 39 -4.87 13.32 4.81
CA ARG A 39 -6.04 14.18 5.08
C ARG A 39 -6.84 13.72 6.30
N PHE A 40 -6.73 12.45 6.68
CA PHE A 40 -7.47 11.85 7.79
C PHE A 40 -6.60 11.53 9.01
N SER A 41 -5.28 11.55 8.86
CA SER A 41 -4.31 11.28 9.91
C SER A 41 -3.31 12.42 10.07
N LYS A 42 -3.36 13.08 11.21
CA LYS A 42 -2.36 14.09 11.56
C LYS A 42 -0.95 13.47 11.69
N LEU A 43 -0.87 12.24 12.19
CA LEU A 43 0.38 11.50 12.33
C LEU A 43 1.03 11.25 10.95
N ARG A 44 0.25 10.72 10.00
CA ARG A 44 0.76 10.45 8.64
C ARG A 44 1.10 11.74 7.90
N TYR A 45 0.33 12.80 8.10
CA TYR A 45 0.63 14.14 7.58
C TYR A 45 2.01 14.63 8.07
N GLN A 46 2.26 14.54 9.39
CA GLN A 46 3.53 14.93 9.99
C GLN A 46 4.69 14.10 9.49
N ASN A 47 4.51 12.78 9.41
CA ASN A 47 5.55 11.85 8.93
C ASN A 47 5.86 12.03 7.43
N ALA A 48 4.90 12.47 6.63
CA ALA A 48 5.09 12.68 5.20
C ALA A 48 5.71 14.04 4.84
N GLY A 49 5.93 14.94 5.82
CA GLY A 49 6.66 16.19 5.58
C GLY A 49 6.09 17.42 6.24
N ASN A 50 4.86 17.39 6.76
CA ASN A 50 4.24 18.46 7.58
C ASN A 50 3.96 19.81 6.85
N THR A 51 4.12 19.87 5.54
CA THR A 51 3.71 21.01 4.68
C THR A 51 3.13 20.47 3.38
N GLU A 52 2.29 21.25 2.69
CA GLU A 52 1.71 20.79 1.41
C GLU A 52 2.77 20.51 0.34
N SER A 53 3.82 21.33 0.27
CA SER A 53 4.92 21.10 -0.66
C SER A 53 5.63 19.78 -0.37
N SER A 54 6.08 19.56 0.87
CA SER A 54 6.80 18.36 1.25
C SER A 54 5.95 17.09 1.17
N LEU A 55 4.62 17.19 1.40
CA LEU A 55 3.72 16.07 1.15
C LEU A 55 3.67 15.69 -0.33
N LYS A 56 3.59 16.69 -1.22
CA LYS A 56 3.60 16.47 -2.65
C LYS A 56 4.93 15.85 -3.11
N ASP A 57 6.04 16.36 -2.59
CA ASP A 57 7.38 15.84 -2.88
C ASP A 57 7.50 14.37 -2.45
N GLU A 58 7.01 14.02 -1.25
CA GLU A 58 7.01 12.64 -0.77
C GLU A 58 6.08 11.73 -1.59
N ALA A 59 4.91 12.22 -1.99
CA ALA A 59 4.02 11.47 -2.87
C ALA A 59 4.69 11.21 -4.24
N CYS A 60 5.34 12.22 -4.82
CA CYS A 60 6.11 12.07 -6.06
C CYS A 60 7.27 11.09 -5.89
N ARG A 61 8.00 11.16 -4.77
CA ARG A 61 9.09 10.23 -4.46
C ARG A 61 8.61 8.78 -4.43
N LEU A 62 7.49 8.52 -3.75
CA LEU A 62 6.92 7.17 -3.66
C LEU A 62 6.43 6.66 -5.02
N LEU A 63 5.78 7.50 -5.81
CA LEU A 63 5.33 7.14 -7.16
C LEU A 63 6.52 6.82 -8.07
N ASN A 64 7.56 7.66 -8.07
CA ASN A 64 8.78 7.43 -8.84
C ASN A 64 9.49 6.14 -8.38
N LEU A 65 9.58 5.90 -7.06
CA LEU A 65 10.10 4.66 -6.49
C LEU A 65 9.40 3.43 -7.05
N LEU A 66 8.07 3.51 -7.18
CA LEU A 66 7.24 2.44 -7.72
C LEU A 66 7.20 2.41 -9.26
N GLY A 67 8.01 3.26 -9.94
CA GLY A 67 8.12 3.28 -11.40
C GLY A 67 6.93 3.95 -12.10
N LEU A 68 6.26 4.88 -11.44
CA LEU A 68 5.20 5.71 -12.02
C LEU A 68 5.61 7.19 -11.96
N GLU A 69 5.96 7.76 -13.11
CA GLU A 69 6.41 9.15 -13.22
C GLU A 69 5.22 10.12 -13.06
N PRO A 70 5.14 10.92 -11.98
CA PRO A 70 3.99 11.78 -11.72
C PRO A 70 3.74 12.80 -12.82
N ASP A 71 4.78 13.37 -13.41
CA ASP A 71 4.66 14.43 -14.42
C ASP A 71 3.94 13.97 -15.69
N LYS A 72 4.06 12.68 -16.01
CA LYS A 72 3.37 12.10 -17.19
C LYS A 72 1.89 11.84 -16.94
N PHE A 73 1.48 11.63 -15.69
CA PHE A 73 0.15 11.10 -15.37
C PHE A 73 -0.65 11.98 -14.41
N SER A 74 -0.06 13.04 -13.82
CA SER A 74 -0.71 13.88 -12.79
C SER A 74 -2.01 14.55 -13.23
N HIS A 75 -2.16 14.78 -14.54
CA HIS A 75 -3.35 15.37 -15.13
C HIS A 75 -4.46 14.36 -15.43
N LEU A 76 -4.19 13.05 -15.27
CA LEU A 76 -5.17 12.00 -15.55
C LEU A 76 -5.93 11.61 -14.26
N ALA A 77 -7.24 11.40 -14.40
CA ALA A 77 -8.02 10.72 -13.39
C ALA A 77 -7.57 9.24 -13.29
N THR A 78 -7.56 8.68 -12.09
CA THR A 78 -7.02 7.32 -11.85
C THR A 78 -7.69 6.22 -12.65
N GLN A 79 -8.97 6.39 -13.03
CA GLN A 79 -9.67 5.44 -13.89
C GLN A 79 -9.09 5.31 -15.31
N LYS A 80 -8.30 6.30 -15.77
CA LYS A 80 -7.62 6.27 -17.08
C LYS A 80 -6.24 5.61 -17.06
N LEU A 81 -5.78 5.24 -15.86
CA LEU A 81 -4.53 4.53 -15.67
C LEU A 81 -4.67 3.04 -16.01
N SER A 82 -3.61 2.41 -16.50
CA SER A 82 -3.56 0.96 -16.63
C SER A 82 -3.66 0.27 -15.27
N VAL A 83 -4.03 -1.01 -15.25
CA VAL A 83 -4.14 -1.80 -14.02
C VAL A 83 -2.86 -1.74 -13.18
N GLY A 84 -1.69 -1.93 -13.84
CA GLY A 84 -0.40 -1.85 -13.15
C GLY A 84 -0.08 -0.44 -12.61
N GLN A 85 -0.52 0.62 -13.30
CA GLN A 85 -0.37 2.00 -12.82
C GLN A 85 -1.28 2.25 -11.62
N GLN A 86 -2.54 1.81 -11.66
CA GLN A 86 -3.47 1.89 -10.52
C GLN A 86 -2.92 1.17 -9.30
N GLN A 87 -2.34 0.00 -9.48
CA GLN A 87 -1.70 -0.77 -8.42
C GLN A 87 -0.55 0.01 -7.75
N ARG A 88 0.29 0.70 -8.54
CA ARG A 88 1.40 1.52 -8.04
C ARG A 88 0.90 2.73 -7.25
N VAL A 89 -0.18 3.37 -7.69
CA VAL A 89 -0.85 4.45 -6.95
C VAL A 89 -1.39 3.92 -5.60
N ALA A 90 -2.05 2.75 -5.60
CA ALA A 90 -2.56 2.14 -4.38
C ALA A 90 -1.44 1.78 -3.39
N ALA A 91 -0.29 1.30 -3.89
CA ALA A 91 0.88 1.01 -3.06
C ALA A 91 1.50 2.30 -2.48
N ALA A 92 1.67 3.35 -3.28
CA ALA A 92 2.13 4.64 -2.79
C ALA A 92 1.21 5.20 -1.70
N ARG A 93 -0.12 5.11 -1.89
CA ARG A 93 -1.12 5.48 -0.88
C ARG A 93 -0.99 4.65 0.40
N ALA A 94 -0.71 3.37 0.31
CA ALA A 94 -0.51 2.53 1.49
C ALA A 94 0.74 2.94 2.27
N LEU A 95 1.82 3.30 1.59
CA LEU A 95 3.14 3.62 2.15
C LEU A 95 3.25 5.04 2.72
N ILE A 96 2.53 6.04 2.16
CA ILE A 96 2.68 7.45 2.54
C ILE A 96 2.53 7.67 4.05
N GLY A 97 3.39 8.50 4.63
CA GLY A 97 3.38 8.83 6.06
C GLY A 97 3.80 7.68 6.99
N ASN A 98 4.53 6.70 6.46
CA ASN A 98 5.24 5.66 7.21
C ASN A 98 4.36 4.91 8.24
N PRO A 99 3.30 4.20 7.79
CA PRO A 99 2.48 3.40 8.70
C PRO A 99 3.33 2.31 9.36
N LYS A 100 2.92 1.86 10.54
CA LYS A 100 3.62 0.77 11.25
C LYS A 100 3.33 -0.61 10.64
N LEU A 101 2.19 -0.74 9.97
CA LEU A 101 1.72 -1.99 9.37
C LEU A 101 1.16 -1.73 7.98
N ILE A 102 1.48 -2.58 7.02
CA ILE A 102 0.78 -2.68 5.75
C ILE A 102 0.07 -4.02 5.69
N LEU A 103 -1.22 -3.98 5.39
CA LEU A 103 -2.04 -5.15 5.08
C LEU A 103 -2.28 -5.19 3.58
N ALA A 104 -1.78 -6.22 2.93
CA ALA A 104 -1.88 -6.40 1.49
C ALA A 104 -2.68 -7.67 1.17
N ASP A 105 -3.76 -7.51 0.43
CA ASP A 105 -4.64 -8.59 0.00
C ASP A 105 -4.46 -8.83 -1.50
N GLU A 106 -3.81 -9.95 -1.87
CA GLU A 106 -3.49 -10.34 -3.25
C GLU A 106 -2.90 -9.19 -4.10
N PRO A 107 -1.93 -8.42 -3.57
CA PRO A 107 -1.50 -7.15 -4.17
C PRO A 107 -0.81 -7.31 -5.53
N THR A 108 -0.49 -8.54 -5.93
CA THR A 108 0.27 -8.82 -7.15
C THR A 108 -0.47 -9.72 -8.13
N SER A 109 -1.76 -10.04 -7.88
CA SER A 109 -2.54 -10.96 -8.70
C SER A 109 -2.70 -10.52 -10.17
N ALA A 110 -2.63 -9.21 -10.42
CA ALA A 110 -2.77 -8.63 -11.77
C ALA A 110 -1.43 -8.47 -12.52
N LEU A 111 -0.31 -8.90 -11.94
CA LEU A 111 1.03 -8.77 -12.53
C LEU A 111 1.55 -10.11 -13.04
N ASP A 112 2.29 -10.05 -14.14
CA ASP A 112 3.12 -11.18 -14.57
C ASP A 112 4.26 -11.46 -13.58
N PRO A 113 4.89 -12.66 -13.61
CA PRO A 113 5.86 -13.09 -12.60
C PRO A 113 7.06 -12.14 -12.42
N GLU A 114 7.58 -11.58 -13.50
CA GLU A 114 8.76 -10.69 -13.43
C GLU A 114 8.41 -9.35 -12.79
N ASN A 115 7.32 -8.74 -13.24
CA ASN A 115 6.82 -7.48 -12.70
C ASN A 115 6.36 -7.62 -11.24
N ARG A 116 5.82 -8.79 -10.86
CA ARG A 116 5.40 -9.13 -9.50
C ARG A 116 6.59 -9.03 -8.52
N LEU A 117 7.67 -9.73 -8.81
CA LEU A 117 8.86 -9.71 -7.94
C LEU A 117 9.51 -8.31 -7.88
N ALA A 118 9.59 -7.63 -9.02
CA ALA A 118 10.11 -6.27 -9.07
C ALA A 118 9.29 -5.30 -8.20
N PHE A 119 7.96 -5.38 -8.30
CA PHE A 119 7.04 -4.57 -7.49
C PHE A 119 7.17 -4.86 -5.99
N LEU A 120 7.20 -6.14 -5.59
CA LEU A 120 7.37 -6.52 -4.18
C LEU A 120 8.70 -6.04 -3.61
N ARG A 121 9.80 -6.15 -4.35
CA ARG A 121 11.11 -5.65 -3.91
C ARG A 121 11.09 -4.15 -3.61
N LEU A 122 10.34 -3.36 -4.36
CA LEU A 122 10.19 -1.93 -4.11
C LEU A 122 9.44 -1.68 -2.79
N ILE A 123 8.35 -2.42 -2.55
CA ILE A 123 7.59 -2.34 -1.30
C ILE A 123 8.45 -2.79 -0.11
N PHE A 124 9.13 -3.93 -0.21
CA PHE A 124 10.01 -4.43 0.86
C PHE A 124 11.09 -3.44 1.23
N ARG A 125 11.75 -2.83 0.22
CA ARG A 125 12.78 -1.82 0.46
C ARG A 125 12.24 -0.62 1.23
N GLU A 126 11.06 -0.14 0.89
CA GLU A 126 10.44 1.00 1.60
C GLU A 126 9.96 0.59 3.00
N CYS A 127 9.39 -0.60 3.17
CA CYS A 127 9.03 -1.14 4.47
C CYS A 127 10.24 -1.29 5.40
N LEU A 128 11.33 -1.83 4.89
CA LEU A 128 12.57 -2.01 5.66
C LEU A 128 13.15 -0.66 6.09
N LYS A 129 13.23 0.32 5.16
CA LYS A 129 13.70 1.67 5.44
C LYS A 129 12.94 2.35 6.57
N ASN A 130 11.62 2.15 6.62
CA ASN A 130 10.71 2.81 7.56
C ASN A 130 10.32 1.94 8.76
N GLN A 131 10.92 0.73 8.90
CA GLN A 131 10.57 -0.24 9.94
C GLN A 131 9.07 -0.56 9.97
N THR A 132 8.47 -0.70 8.79
CA THR A 132 7.07 -1.04 8.59
C THR A 132 6.95 -2.56 8.46
N THR A 133 6.04 -3.17 9.20
CA THR A 133 5.68 -4.59 9.03
C THR A 133 4.76 -4.74 7.82
N LEU A 134 5.03 -5.73 6.97
CA LEU A 134 4.13 -6.10 5.87
C LEU A 134 3.49 -7.46 6.16
N ILE A 135 2.17 -7.49 6.18
CA ILE A 135 1.39 -8.74 6.19
C ILE A 135 0.71 -8.83 4.82
N MET A 136 0.97 -9.93 4.11
CA MET A 136 0.42 -10.16 2.79
C MET A 136 -0.37 -11.47 2.76
N VAL A 137 -1.58 -11.44 2.22
CA VAL A 137 -2.33 -12.62 1.84
C VAL A 137 -2.09 -12.90 0.37
N SER A 138 -1.73 -14.14 0.05
CA SER A 138 -1.56 -14.60 -1.32
C SER A 138 -1.80 -16.10 -1.46
N HIS A 139 -2.30 -16.52 -2.60
CA HIS A 139 -2.38 -17.92 -3.01
C HIS A 139 -1.12 -18.39 -3.75
N ASP A 140 -0.19 -17.47 -4.08
CA ASP A 140 1.05 -17.78 -4.78
C ASP A 140 2.14 -18.22 -3.80
N THR A 141 2.31 -19.53 -3.69
CA THR A 141 3.32 -20.13 -2.81
C THR A 141 4.77 -19.85 -3.25
N SER A 142 5.01 -19.44 -4.50
CA SER A 142 6.36 -19.10 -4.98
C SER A 142 6.94 -17.87 -4.29
N LEU A 143 6.08 -17.02 -3.71
CA LEU A 143 6.46 -15.83 -2.97
C LEU A 143 6.94 -16.11 -1.54
N SER A 144 6.71 -17.33 -1.02
CA SER A 144 7.02 -17.71 0.37
C SER A 144 8.47 -17.41 0.77
N ALA A 145 9.42 -17.65 -0.13
CA ALA A 145 10.84 -17.41 0.11
C ALA A 145 11.25 -15.93 0.26
N GLN A 146 10.32 -15.00 -0.02
CA GLN A 146 10.54 -13.56 0.09
C GLN A 146 10.15 -12.99 1.48
N PHE A 147 9.54 -13.81 2.34
CA PHE A 147 9.01 -13.39 3.65
C PHE A 147 9.76 -14.06 4.79
N ASP A 148 9.91 -13.34 5.91
CA ASP A 148 10.53 -13.86 7.14
C ASP A 148 9.70 -14.97 7.78
N GLN A 149 8.37 -14.89 7.63
CA GLN A 149 7.42 -15.87 8.17
C GLN A 149 6.29 -16.15 7.19
N VAL A 150 5.88 -17.40 7.12
CA VAL A 150 4.76 -17.86 6.28
C VAL A 150 3.79 -18.65 7.15
N ILE A 151 2.51 -18.27 7.10
CA ILE A 151 1.42 -18.95 7.81
C ILE A 151 0.50 -19.60 6.77
N ASN A 152 0.43 -20.92 6.78
CA ASN A 152 -0.50 -21.65 5.92
C ASN A 152 -1.83 -21.83 6.65
N LEU A 153 -2.87 -21.11 6.19
CA LEU A 153 -4.19 -21.15 6.80
C LEU A 153 -4.86 -22.53 6.66
N GLY A 154 -4.58 -23.28 5.60
CA GLY A 154 -5.10 -24.65 5.44
C GLY A 154 -4.64 -25.64 6.51
N VAL A 155 -3.50 -25.37 7.16
CA VAL A 155 -3.01 -26.18 8.29
C VAL A 155 -3.70 -25.77 9.59
N LEU A 156 -4.05 -24.50 9.75
CA LEU A 156 -4.73 -23.99 10.95
C LEU A 156 -6.19 -24.45 11.04
N TYR A 157 -6.85 -24.74 9.93
CA TYR A 157 -8.26 -25.19 9.88
C TYR A 157 -8.44 -26.71 9.95
N ARG A 158 -7.36 -27.51 10.05
CA ARG A 158 -7.46 -28.97 10.24
C ARG A 158 -7.83 -29.39 11.69
N VAL A 159 -8.29 -28.47 12.51
CA VAL A 159 -8.85 -28.78 13.82
C VAL A 159 -10.36 -28.83 13.70
N ASN A 160 -10.92 -30.06 13.75
CA ASN A 160 -12.34 -30.43 13.81
C ASN A 160 -13.04 -30.71 12.47
N GLU A 161 -12.64 -31.76 11.78
CA GLU A 161 -13.64 -32.64 11.18
C GLU A 161 -13.93 -33.75 12.18
N PRO A 162 -15.23 -34.01 12.48
CA PRO A 162 -15.66 -35.04 13.45
C PRO A 162 -15.41 -36.44 12.93
#